data_f8dbbf08285d2747c5f9fefd4bb36906
#
_entry.id   f8dbbf08285d2747c5f9fefd4bb36906
#
_cell.length_a   1.000
_cell.length_b   1.000
_cell.length_c   1.000
_cell.angle_alpha   90.00
_cell.angle_beta   90.00
_cell.angle_gamma   90.00
#
_symmetry.space_group_name_H-M   'P 1'
#
loop_
_entity.id
_entity.type
_entity.pdbx_description
1 polymer ?
#
loop_
_entity_poly.entity_id
_entity_poly.type
_entity_poly.pdbx_seq_one_letter_code
_entity_poly.pdbx_strand_id
1 'polypeptide(L)'
;MDNFGFEYEFKSSTAAYKAGEFDDTLLSILHNIEKITNVILPTLGEKRRKTYSPFLPICPKTGVVLQVPIVECKEGTSSIVYEEENGKRTEIPVIGGHCKLQWKADWAMRWQALGVDYEMSVKDLIDSVRLSSAFVRILGGIPPAGFTYELFLDENGEKISKSRGNGLSMEDWLRYAPPESLSQFMYQKPSQAKRLYFDVIPKYVDEYLTHVSNYPEQDDLAHLANPAWHIHAGEPPAEEAHLSYNILLNLAAVCNTEDKSTLWHFISRYRPDATPENAPTLDRLTEYAIEYFRDFVKPYKQYRTPTNIERMALLDLIETLSALPLDMEAEGIQPQIY
;
A
#
# COMPACT_ATOMS: atom_id res chain seq x y z
N MET A 1 3.68 0.50 -7.46
CA MET A 1 2.73 0.94 -8.50
C MET A 1 2.69 -0.09 -9.62
N ASP A 2 3.83 -0.55 -10.12
CA ASP A 2 3.93 -1.52 -11.23
C ASP A 2 3.16 -2.82 -10.97
N ASN A 3 3.22 -3.36 -9.76
CA ASN A 3 2.49 -4.58 -9.35
C ASN A 3 0.95 -4.46 -9.45
N PHE A 4 0.42 -3.23 -9.59
CA PHE A 4 -1.01 -2.96 -9.73
C PHE A 4 -1.40 -2.52 -11.14
N GLY A 5 -0.45 -2.47 -12.07
CA GLY A 5 -0.71 -2.04 -13.45
C GLY A 5 -1.13 -0.58 -13.61
N PHE A 6 -0.87 0.27 -12.60
CA PHE A 6 -1.23 1.67 -12.68
C PHE A 6 -0.29 2.43 -13.60
N GLU A 7 -0.86 3.22 -14.48
CA GLU A 7 -0.10 4.23 -15.23
C GLU A 7 0.20 5.42 -14.30
N TYR A 8 1.45 5.85 -14.27
CA TYR A 8 1.88 6.99 -13.46
C TYR A 8 3.13 7.66 -14.03
N GLU A 9 3.29 8.94 -13.74
CA GLU A 9 4.53 9.67 -13.97
C GLU A 9 5.30 9.82 -12.66
N PHE A 10 6.50 9.25 -12.59
CA PHE A 10 7.37 9.42 -11.43
C PHE A 10 8.09 10.74 -11.48
N LYS A 11 7.79 11.66 -10.54
CA LYS A 11 8.43 12.97 -10.42
C LYS A 11 9.40 13.01 -9.24
N SER A 12 10.70 13.01 -9.53
CA SER A 12 11.72 13.19 -8.50
C SER A 12 11.80 14.66 -8.06
N SER A 13 11.46 14.96 -6.81
CA SER A 13 11.56 16.33 -6.27
C SER A 13 12.98 16.88 -6.37
N THR A 14 14.01 16.09 -6.10
CA THR A 14 15.41 16.53 -6.20
C THR A 14 15.77 16.88 -7.63
N ALA A 15 15.33 16.09 -8.61
CA ALA A 15 15.57 16.38 -10.02
C ALA A 15 14.84 17.66 -10.45
N ALA A 16 13.57 17.81 -10.08
CA ALA A 16 12.75 18.97 -10.39
C ALA A 16 13.32 20.28 -9.80
N TYR A 17 13.75 20.26 -8.54
CA TYR A 17 14.45 21.41 -7.93
C TYR A 17 15.73 21.79 -8.70
N LYS A 18 16.55 20.80 -9.08
CA LYS A 18 17.82 21.07 -9.81
C LYS A 18 17.60 21.48 -11.26
N ALA A 19 16.53 21.00 -11.87
CA ALA A 19 16.16 21.38 -13.25
C ALA A 19 15.49 22.76 -13.35
N GLY A 20 15.18 23.40 -12.19
CA GLY A 20 14.50 24.69 -12.15
C GLY A 20 12.99 24.62 -12.40
N GLU A 21 12.38 23.43 -12.39
CA GLU A 21 10.93 23.27 -12.60
C GLU A 21 10.09 24.01 -11.55
N PHE A 22 10.65 24.28 -10.39
CA PHE A 22 9.99 24.98 -9.28
C PHE A 22 10.40 26.45 -9.15
N ASP A 23 11.31 26.95 -9.98
CA ASP A 23 11.96 28.25 -9.80
C ASP A 23 10.97 29.41 -9.75
N ASP A 24 10.01 29.46 -10.68
CA ASP A 24 8.99 30.53 -10.71
C ASP A 24 8.15 30.55 -9.42
N THR A 25 7.80 29.37 -8.91
CA THR A 25 7.03 29.26 -7.68
C THR A 25 7.86 29.58 -6.45
N LEU A 26 9.15 29.23 -6.44
CA LEU A 26 10.10 29.60 -5.39
C LEU A 26 10.28 31.12 -5.31
N LEU A 27 10.38 31.80 -6.45
CA LEU A 27 10.43 33.27 -6.54
C LEU A 27 9.14 33.90 -6.03
N SER A 28 7.99 33.33 -6.39
CA SER A 28 6.70 33.78 -5.88
C SER A 28 6.57 33.63 -4.34
N ILE A 29 7.11 32.54 -3.79
CA ILE A 29 7.16 32.31 -2.33
C ILE A 29 8.09 33.34 -1.66
N LEU A 30 9.26 33.63 -2.27
CA LEU A 30 10.17 34.65 -1.75
C LEU A 30 9.48 36.02 -1.70
N HIS A 31 8.80 36.42 -2.77
CA HIS A 31 8.05 37.68 -2.86
C HIS A 31 6.91 37.76 -1.83
N ASN A 32 6.26 36.65 -1.50
CA ASN A 32 5.15 36.59 -0.53
C ASN A 32 5.58 36.05 0.85
N ILE A 33 6.88 36.08 1.17
CA ILE A 33 7.42 35.42 2.35
C ILE A 33 6.79 35.90 3.67
N GLU A 34 6.51 37.20 3.80
CA GLU A 34 5.85 37.77 4.98
C GLU A 34 4.43 37.24 5.14
N LYS A 35 3.65 37.17 4.06
CA LYS A 35 2.27 36.66 4.09
C LYS A 35 2.25 35.16 4.48
N ILE A 36 3.14 34.37 3.91
CA ILE A 36 3.28 32.95 4.22
C ILE A 36 3.70 32.75 5.67
N THR A 37 4.69 33.53 6.12
CA THR A 37 5.20 33.48 7.49
C THR A 37 4.09 33.85 8.51
N ASN A 38 3.31 34.87 8.25
CA ASN A 38 2.21 35.31 9.10
C ASN A 38 1.11 34.25 9.28
N VAL A 39 0.86 33.41 8.26
CA VAL A 39 -0.10 32.30 8.34
C VAL A 39 0.43 31.14 9.19
N ILE A 40 1.71 30.85 9.14
CA ILE A 40 2.26 29.67 9.83
C ILE A 40 2.73 29.95 11.25
N LEU A 41 3.25 31.14 11.55
CA LEU A 41 3.80 31.48 12.87
C LEU A 41 2.86 31.19 14.02
N PRO A 42 1.53 31.50 13.95
CA PRO A 42 0.59 31.20 15.04
C PRO A 42 0.50 29.69 15.37
N THR A 43 0.83 28.83 14.44
CA THR A 43 0.76 27.34 14.61
C THR A 43 2.03 26.75 15.22
N LEU A 44 3.08 27.56 15.38
CA LEU A 44 4.38 27.10 15.86
C LEU A 44 4.57 27.44 17.35
N GLY A 45 5.29 26.58 18.05
CA GLY A 45 5.75 26.87 19.41
C GLY A 45 6.77 28.04 19.44
N GLU A 46 6.89 28.70 20.57
CA GLU A 46 7.68 29.94 20.73
C GLU A 46 9.13 29.84 20.21
N LYS A 47 9.82 28.74 20.52
CA LYS A 47 11.20 28.51 20.09
C LYS A 47 11.33 28.48 18.55
N ARG A 48 10.36 27.82 17.88
CA ARG A 48 10.38 27.72 16.40
C ARG A 48 9.92 29.00 15.71
N ARG A 49 9.08 29.80 16.34
CA ARG A 49 8.67 31.11 15.76
C ARG A 49 9.84 32.03 15.50
N LYS A 50 10.84 32.03 16.38
CA LYS A 50 12.00 32.92 16.31
C LYS A 50 12.96 32.59 15.15
N THR A 51 12.95 31.36 14.69
CA THR A 51 13.90 30.86 13.68
C THR A 51 13.24 30.32 12.42
N TYR A 52 11.92 30.49 12.31
CA TYR A 52 11.19 29.94 11.18
C TYR A 52 11.52 30.72 9.90
N SER A 53 11.86 29.99 8.86
CA SER A 53 11.83 30.43 7.46
C SER A 53 11.21 29.32 6.61
N PRO A 54 10.42 29.62 5.57
CA PRO A 54 9.97 28.60 4.61
C PRO A 54 11.15 28.00 3.84
N PHE A 55 12.27 28.71 3.66
CA PHE A 55 13.44 28.24 2.95
C PHE A 55 14.42 27.51 3.86
N LEU A 56 14.96 26.42 3.37
CA LEU A 56 16.04 25.63 3.96
C LEU A 56 17.22 25.62 2.98
N PRO A 57 18.36 26.27 3.33
CA PRO A 57 19.53 26.30 2.46
C PRO A 57 20.13 24.91 2.31
N ILE A 58 20.73 24.65 1.14
CA ILE A 58 21.52 23.44 0.89
C ILE A 58 23.01 23.83 0.94
N CYS A 59 23.76 23.14 1.78
CA CYS A 59 25.21 23.43 1.90
C CYS A 59 25.92 23.20 0.57
N PRO A 60 26.57 24.23 0.00
CA PRO A 60 27.25 24.11 -1.30
C PRO A 60 28.38 23.07 -1.32
N LYS A 61 28.97 22.78 -0.16
CA LYS A 61 30.11 21.86 -0.03
C LYS A 61 29.65 20.38 0.14
N THR A 62 28.58 20.16 0.89
CA THR A 62 28.17 18.80 1.27
C THR A 62 26.86 18.34 0.62
N GLY A 63 26.06 19.24 0.06
CA GLY A 63 24.72 18.95 -0.47
C GLY A 63 23.67 18.66 0.61
N VAL A 64 24.00 18.85 1.89
CA VAL A 64 23.08 18.60 3.01
C VAL A 64 22.16 19.80 3.19
N VAL A 65 20.86 19.52 3.45
CA VAL A 65 19.87 20.54 3.82
C VAL A 65 20.15 21.04 5.23
N LEU A 66 20.32 22.34 5.37
CA LEU A 66 20.64 22.98 6.64
C LEU A 66 19.39 23.50 7.34
N GLN A 67 19.33 23.33 8.67
CA GLN A 67 18.31 23.92 9.53
C GLN A 67 18.94 25.06 10.34
N VAL A 68 19.22 26.16 9.67
CA VAL A 68 19.90 27.32 10.20
C VAL A 68 19.01 28.57 10.10
N PRO A 69 19.22 29.61 10.93
CA PRO A 69 18.48 30.84 10.82
C PRO A 69 18.72 31.54 9.48
N ILE A 70 17.64 31.96 8.85
CA ILE A 70 17.70 32.87 7.69
C ILE A 70 17.63 34.29 8.27
N VAL A 71 18.67 35.06 8.02
CA VAL A 71 18.83 36.41 8.57
C VAL A 71 18.38 37.51 7.61
N GLU A 72 18.32 37.20 6.30
CA GLU A 72 17.87 38.16 5.29
C GLU A 72 17.29 37.42 4.07
N CYS A 73 16.24 37.99 3.48
CA CYS A 73 15.68 37.55 2.19
C CYS A 73 15.85 38.73 1.20
N LYS A 74 16.45 38.47 0.05
CA LYS A 74 16.76 39.46 -0.95
C LYS A 74 16.01 39.20 -2.24
N GLU A 75 14.85 39.87 -2.42
CA GLU A 75 14.07 39.73 -3.65
C GLU A 75 14.83 40.15 -4.89
N GLY A 76 15.61 41.26 -4.84
CA GLY A 76 16.33 41.79 -5.98
C GLY A 76 17.40 40.88 -6.56
N THR A 77 17.96 39.97 -5.75
CA THR A 77 18.94 38.95 -6.15
C THR A 77 18.41 37.54 -6.12
N SER A 78 17.11 37.37 -5.78
CA SER A 78 16.46 36.06 -5.64
C SER A 78 17.23 35.13 -4.71
N SER A 79 17.72 35.65 -3.60
CA SER A 79 18.61 34.95 -2.66
C SER A 79 18.16 35.08 -1.21
N ILE A 80 18.69 34.17 -0.38
CA ILE A 80 18.61 34.23 1.08
C ILE A 80 19.98 34.26 1.70
N VAL A 81 20.12 34.93 2.84
CA VAL A 81 21.36 34.93 3.64
C VAL A 81 21.06 34.11 4.93
N TYR A 82 21.88 33.12 5.18
CA TYR A 82 21.84 32.34 6.41
C TYR A 82 23.11 32.51 7.23
N GLU A 83 23.00 32.25 8.54
CA GLU A 83 24.13 32.33 9.45
C GLU A 83 24.55 30.93 9.87
N GLU A 84 25.82 30.58 9.66
CA GLU A 84 26.45 29.34 10.10
C GLU A 84 26.71 29.39 11.62
N GLU A 85 26.90 28.23 12.27
CA GLU A 85 27.19 28.15 13.70
C GLU A 85 28.41 28.95 14.16
N ASN A 86 29.36 29.18 13.27
CA ASN A 86 30.54 30.01 13.50
C ASN A 86 30.30 31.49 13.33
N GLY A 87 29.05 31.92 13.10
CA GLY A 87 28.67 33.34 12.86
C GLY A 87 28.91 33.82 11.45
N LYS A 88 29.41 33.01 10.54
CA LYS A 88 29.61 33.38 9.14
C LYS A 88 28.29 33.49 8.40
N ARG A 89 28.09 34.57 7.67
CA ARG A 89 26.93 34.76 6.79
C ARG A 89 27.25 34.29 5.38
N THR A 90 26.35 33.48 4.85
CA THR A 90 26.47 32.91 3.49
C THR A 90 25.21 33.22 2.71
N GLU A 91 25.37 33.84 1.53
CA GLU A 91 24.28 34.11 0.59
C GLU A 91 24.20 33.02 -0.46
N ILE A 92 22.98 32.54 -0.73
CA ILE A 92 22.69 31.55 -1.77
C ILE A 92 21.38 31.90 -2.49
N PRO A 93 21.26 31.55 -3.80
CA PRO A 93 20.00 31.71 -4.52
C PRO A 93 18.93 30.76 -3.99
N VAL A 94 17.66 31.14 -4.10
CA VAL A 94 16.53 30.26 -3.75
C VAL A 94 16.17 29.28 -4.84
N ILE A 95 16.66 29.48 -6.06
CA ILE A 95 16.36 28.71 -7.28
C ILE A 95 17.51 27.73 -7.63
N GLY A 96 17.29 26.90 -8.68
CA GLY A 96 18.34 26.02 -9.24
C GLY A 96 18.77 24.90 -8.27
N GLY A 97 17.95 24.55 -7.30
CA GLY A 97 18.26 23.48 -6.35
C GLY A 97 19.22 23.85 -5.23
N HIS A 98 19.48 25.16 -5.00
CA HIS A 98 20.31 25.64 -3.89
C HIS A 98 19.54 25.73 -2.55
N CYS A 99 18.23 25.76 -2.60
CA CYS A 99 17.34 25.70 -1.44
C CYS A 99 16.32 24.60 -1.57
N LYS A 100 15.81 24.16 -0.44
CA LYS A 100 14.59 23.36 -0.31
C LYS A 100 13.59 24.14 0.54
N LEU A 101 12.30 23.86 0.39
CA LEU A 101 11.28 24.43 1.28
C LEU A 101 10.99 23.52 2.47
N GLN A 102 10.50 24.10 3.55
CA GLN A 102 9.89 23.37 4.65
C GLN A 102 8.59 22.71 4.20
N TRP A 103 8.26 21.57 4.79
CA TRP A 103 7.20 20.63 4.39
C TRP A 103 5.91 21.28 3.85
N LYS A 104 5.28 22.21 4.61
CA LYS A 104 4.00 22.78 4.20
C LYS A 104 4.13 23.75 3.02
N ALA A 105 5.23 24.49 2.98
CA ALA A 105 5.55 25.38 1.86
C ALA A 105 5.97 24.59 0.63
N ASP A 106 6.74 23.51 0.79
CA ASP A 106 7.14 22.60 -0.27
C ASP A 106 5.92 21.89 -0.89
N TRP A 107 4.95 21.52 -0.08
CA TRP A 107 3.73 20.90 -0.55
C TRP A 107 2.86 21.88 -1.36
N ALA A 108 2.67 23.09 -0.87
CA ALA A 108 1.99 24.15 -1.60
C ALA A 108 2.70 24.51 -2.92
N MET A 109 4.04 24.59 -2.89
CA MET A 109 4.86 24.84 -4.08
C MET A 109 4.64 23.78 -5.16
N ARG A 110 4.64 22.49 -4.78
CA ARG A 110 4.40 21.40 -5.73
C ARG A 110 3.00 21.45 -6.32
N TRP A 111 1.98 21.70 -5.50
CA TRP A 111 0.62 21.85 -6.00
C TRP A 111 0.52 22.95 -7.05
N GLN A 112 1.13 24.09 -6.77
CA GLN A 112 1.12 25.23 -7.68
C GLN A 112 1.94 24.99 -8.95
N ALA A 113 3.17 24.49 -8.80
CA ALA A 113 4.10 24.32 -9.93
C ALA A 113 3.70 23.17 -10.87
N LEU A 114 3.09 22.12 -10.34
CA LEU A 114 2.69 20.93 -11.11
C LEU A 114 1.22 20.97 -11.55
N GLY A 115 0.45 21.99 -11.15
CA GLY A 115 -0.96 22.12 -11.51
C GLY A 115 -1.79 20.97 -10.96
N VAL A 116 -1.61 20.60 -9.68
CA VAL A 116 -2.30 19.46 -9.07
C VAL A 116 -3.77 19.78 -8.85
N ASP A 117 -4.66 19.02 -9.45
CA ASP A 117 -6.11 19.17 -9.32
C ASP A 117 -6.71 18.40 -8.15
N TYR A 118 -6.10 17.27 -7.79
CA TYR A 118 -6.60 16.40 -6.73
C TYR A 118 -5.46 15.71 -5.98
N GLU A 119 -5.55 15.66 -4.64
CA GLU A 119 -4.63 14.92 -3.80
C GLU A 119 -5.32 14.33 -2.57
N MET A 120 -5.07 13.05 -2.30
CA MET A 120 -5.54 12.37 -1.10
C MET A 120 -4.52 12.48 0.03
N SER A 121 -4.99 12.61 1.26
CA SER A 121 -4.12 12.64 2.44
C SER A 121 -4.70 11.87 3.61
N VAL A 122 -3.81 11.37 4.47
CA VAL A 122 -4.22 10.76 5.74
C VAL A 122 -4.69 11.85 6.73
N LYS A 123 -5.60 11.52 7.63
CA LYS A 123 -6.20 12.46 8.58
C LYS A 123 -5.19 13.25 9.44
N ASP A 124 -4.02 12.69 9.73
CA ASP A 124 -2.96 13.36 10.48
C ASP A 124 -2.39 14.59 9.73
N LEU A 125 -2.65 14.71 8.44
CA LEU A 125 -2.17 15.80 7.60
C LEU A 125 -3.21 16.91 7.36
N ILE A 126 -4.41 16.84 7.95
CA ILE A 126 -5.50 17.84 7.76
C ILE A 126 -5.00 19.27 8.01
N ASP A 127 -4.28 19.51 9.10
CA ASP A 127 -3.74 20.84 9.38
C ASP A 127 -2.65 21.25 8.37
N SER A 128 -1.88 20.30 7.87
CA SER A 128 -0.88 20.57 6.83
C SER A 128 -1.55 20.92 5.49
N VAL A 129 -2.59 20.20 5.11
CA VAL A 129 -3.42 20.49 3.92
C VAL A 129 -4.02 21.89 4.02
N ARG A 130 -4.61 22.23 5.17
CA ARG A 130 -5.21 23.55 5.41
C ARG A 130 -4.22 24.68 5.25
N LEU A 131 -3.00 24.53 5.80
CA LEU A 131 -1.95 25.55 5.71
C LEU A 131 -1.35 25.63 4.30
N SER A 132 -1.08 24.50 3.67
CA SER A 132 -0.60 24.47 2.28
C SER A 132 -1.63 25.07 1.32
N SER A 133 -2.93 24.81 1.52
CA SER A 133 -4.01 25.43 0.74
C SER A 133 -4.06 26.96 0.93
N ALA A 134 -3.80 27.46 2.14
CA ALA A 134 -3.68 28.89 2.37
C ALA A 134 -2.48 29.48 1.63
N PHE A 135 -1.36 28.79 1.58
CA PHE A 135 -0.18 29.24 0.85
C PHE A 135 -0.44 29.28 -0.68
N VAL A 136 -1.07 28.26 -1.25
CA VAL A 136 -1.45 28.25 -2.69
C VAL A 136 -2.30 29.49 -3.02
N ARG A 137 -3.28 29.84 -2.16
CA ARG A 137 -4.11 31.04 -2.38
C ARG A 137 -3.30 32.34 -2.30
N ILE A 138 -2.31 32.42 -1.39
CA ILE A 138 -1.39 33.57 -1.32
C ILE A 138 -0.57 33.69 -2.60
N LEU A 139 -0.21 32.56 -3.22
CA LEU A 139 0.52 32.52 -4.50
C LEU A 139 -0.38 32.79 -5.72
N GLY A 140 -1.70 33.01 -5.51
CA GLY A 140 -2.67 33.29 -6.57
C GLY A 140 -3.22 32.05 -7.26
N GLY A 141 -2.97 30.85 -6.73
CA GLY A 141 -3.46 29.59 -7.27
C GLY A 141 -4.73 29.08 -6.61
N ILE A 142 -5.21 27.96 -7.11
CA ILE A 142 -6.35 27.20 -6.58
C ILE A 142 -5.80 25.93 -5.95
N PRO A 143 -6.00 25.69 -4.64
CA PRO A 143 -5.54 24.43 -4.03
C PRO A 143 -6.33 23.24 -4.59
N PRO A 144 -5.70 22.04 -4.65
CA PRO A 144 -6.36 20.85 -5.16
C PRO A 144 -7.60 20.48 -4.35
N ALA A 145 -8.57 19.87 -5.01
CA ALA A 145 -9.59 19.09 -4.34
C ALA A 145 -8.92 17.91 -3.61
N GLY A 146 -9.51 17.44 -2.52
CA GLY A 146 -8.87 16.39 -1.75
C GLY A 146 -9.84 15.46 -1.05
N PHE A 147 -9.33 14.31 -0.67
CA PHE A 147 -10.02 13.35 0.17
C PHE A 147 -9.13 12.96 1.36
N THR A 148 -9.71 12.91 2.53
CA THR A 148 -9.01 12.51 3.74
C THR A 148 -9.40 11.09 4.13
N TYR A 149 -8.42 10.19 4.17
CA TYR A 149 -8.61 8.80 4.59
C TYR A 149 -8.09 8.55 6.01
N GLU A 150 -8.63 7.49 6.62
CA GLU A 150 -8.29 7.10 7.99
C GLU A 150 -6.98 6.31 8.07
N LEU A 151 -6.50 6.18 9.31
CA LEU A 151 -5.29 5.41 9.63
C LEU A 151 -5.55 3.91 9.56
N PHE A 152 -4.49 3.17 9.29
CA PHE A 152 -4.46 1.73 9.49
C PHE A 152 -3.99 1.39 10.90
N LEU A 153 -4.64 0.38 11.48
CA LEU A 153 -4.37 -0.12 12.82
C LEU A 153 -3.83 -1.55 12.72
N ASP A 154 -3.01 -1.95 13.66
CA ASP A 154 -2.56 -3.32 13.79
C ASP A 154 -3.67 -4.25 14.35
N GLU A 155 -3.34 -5.52 14.60
CA GLU A 155 -4.27 -6.50 15.16
C GLU A 155 -4.85 -6.10 16.53
N ASN A 156 -4.10 -5.33 17.31
CA ASN A 156 -4.49 -4.86 18.64
C ASN A 156 -5.31 -3.56 18.59
N GLY A 157 -5.46 -2.96 17.40
CA GLY A 157 -6.12 -1.67 17.22
C GLY A 157 -5.22 -0.47 17.51
N GLU A 158 -3.90 -0.68 17.57
CA GLU A 158 -2.92 0.40 17.69
C GLU A 158 -2.51 0.95 16.33
N LYS A 159 -2.14 2.22 16.30
CA LYS A 159 -1.67 2.87 15.06
C LYS A 159 -0.41 2.17 14.53
N ILE A 160 -0.45 1.76 13.24
CA ILE A 160 0.71 1.24 12.54
C ILE A 160 1.76 2.34 12.38
N SER A 161 3.02 2.03 12.71
CA SER A 161 4.13 2.93 12.49
C SER A 161 5.41 2.18 12.10
N LYS A 162 6.19 2.76 11.18
CA LYS A 162 7.47 2.18 10.72
C LYS A 162 8.46 1.98 11.86
N SER A 163 8.48 2.86 12.85
CA SER A 163 9.40 2.77 13.99
C SER A 163 9.07 1.63 14.95
N ARG A 164 7.81 1.17 14.99
CA ARG A 164 7.38 0.03 15.79
C ARG A 164 7.50 -1.30 15.04
N GLY A 165 7.53 -1.27 13.70
CA GLY A 165 7.54 -2.47 12.88
C GLY A 165 6.27 -3.33 13.00
N ASN A 166 5.15 -2.74 13.43
CA ASN A 166 3.87 -3.42 13.64
C ASN A 166 2.92 -3.33 12.44
N GLY A 167 3.46 -3.06 11.26
CA GLY A 167 2.68 -2.95 10.03
C GLY A 167 2.90 -4.12 9.10
N LEU A 168 1.86 -4.44 8.33
CA LEU A 168 1.94 -5.31 7.17
C LEU A 168 2.39 -4.47 5.97
N SER A 169 3.45 -4.89 5.27
CA SER A 169 3.89 -4.23 4.05
C SER A 169 3.03 -4.66 2.85
N MET A 170 3.15 -3.93 1.76
CA MET A 170 2.51 -4.29 0.49
C MET A 170 3.08 -5.62 -0.04
N GLU A 171 4.39 -5.80 0.06
CA GLU A 171 5.09 -7.01 -0.32
C GLU A 171 4.62 -8.23 0.49
N ASP A 172 4.38 -8.05 1.79
CA ASP A 172 3.83 -9.11 2.64
C ASP A 172 2.41 -9.50 2.20
N TRP A 173 1.54 -8.52 1.86
CA TRP A 173 0.21 -8.83 1.33
C TRP A 173 0.28 -9.60 0.02
N LEU A 174 1.07 -9.11 -0.94
CA LEU A 174 1.19 -9.68 -2.28
C LEU A 174 1.82 -11.08 -2.32
N ARG A 175 2.43 -11.51 -1.23
CA ARG A 175 2.92 -12.87 -1.07
C ARG A 175 1.79 -13.89 -0.87
N TYR A 176 0.65 -13.46 -0.30
CA TYR A 176 -0.44 -14.36 0.08
C TYR A 176 -1.76 -14.06 -0.63
N ALA A 177 -1.81 -13.02 -1.45
CA ALA A 177 -3.04 -12.62 -2.10
C ALA A 177 -2.79 -11.75 -3.36
N PRO A 178 -3.73 -11.75 -4.30
CA PRO A 178 -3.62 -10.95 -5.51
C PRO A 178 -3.73 -9.45 -5.21
N PRO A 179 -3.12 -8.57 -6.03
CA PRO A 179 -3.12 -7.12 -5.82
C PRO A 179 -4.53 -6.51 -5.81
N GLU A 180 -5.47 -7.11 -6.51
CA GLU A 180 -6.87 -6.67 -6.56
C GLU A 180 -7.55 -6.76 -5.18
N SER A 181 -7.18 -7.75 -4.37
CA SER A 181 -7.68 -7.88 -3.00
C SER A 181 -7.18 -6.78 -2.07
N LEU A 182 -5.95 -6.32 -2.27
CA LEU A 182 -5.40 -5.15 -1.56
C LEU A 182 -6.09 -3.86 -2.03
N SER A 183 -6.34 -3.73 -3.35
CA SER A 183 -7.11 -2.62 -3.91
C SER A 183 -8.52 -2.58 -3.32
N GLN A 184 -9.19 -3.74 -3.19
CA GLN A 184 -10.47 -3.89 -2.50
C GLN A 184 -10.39 -3.41 -1.04
N PHE A 185 -9.37 -3.86 -0.30
CA PHE A 185 -9.15 -3.42 1.08
C PHE A 185 -8.96 -1.91 1.17
N MET A 186 -8.19 -1.30 0.27
CA MET A 186 -7.94 0.15 0.28
C MET A 186 -9.18 0.96 -0.11
N TYR A 187 -9.91 0.53 -1.14
CA TYR A 187 -11.08 1.22 -1.65
C TYR A 187 -12.27 1.20 -0.67
N GLN A 188 -12.49 0.08 0.01
CA GLN A 188 -13.66 -0.09 0.86
C GLN A 188 -13.59 0.79 2.12
N LYS A 189 -14.60 1.64 2.33
CA LYS A 189 -14.75 2.51 3.53
C LYS A 189 -13.47 3.28 3.91
N PRO A 190 -12.89 4.07 3.01
CA PRO A 190 -11.60 4.73 3.26
C PRO A 190 -11.65 5.77 4.40
N SER A 191 -12.84 6.27 4.76
CA SER A 191 -13.04 7.20 5.90
C SER A 191 -13.15 6.51 7.27
N GLN A 192 -12.96 5.19 7.33
CA GLN A 192 -12.98 4.43 8.59
C GLN A 192 -11.63 3.80 8.85
N ALA A 193 -11.18 3.84 10.10
CA ALA A 193 -9.98 3.15 10.52
C ALA A 193 -10.14 1.62 10.32
N LYS A 194 -9.16 1.01 9.69
CA LYS A 194 -9.18 -0.43 9.38
C LYS A 194 -7.98 -1.11 10.01
N ARG A 195 -8.20 -2.33 10.49
CA ARG A 195 -7.10 -3.19 10.94
C ARG A 195 -6.42 -3.85 9.75
N LEU A 196 -5.11 -3.76 9.69
CA LEU A 196 -4.26 -4.31 8.63
C LEU A 196 -3.25 -5.29 9.25
N TYR A 197 -3.55 -6.57 9.16
CA TYR A 197 -2.76 -7.69 9.63
C TYR A 197 -3.07 -8.95 8.80
N PHE A 198 -2.30 -10.03 8.95
CA PHE A 198 -2.39 -11.17 8.04
C PHE A 198 -3.76 -11.83 7.96
N ASP A 199 -4.48 -11.97 9.07
CA ASP A 199 -5.77 -12.70 9.10
C ASP A 199 -6.91 -11.96 8.37
N VAL A 200 -6.73 -10.69 8.00
CA VAL A 200 -7.74 -9.99 7.20
C VAL A 200 -7.62 -10.32 5.71
N ILE A 201 -6.45 -10.79 5.24
CA ILE A 201 -6.18 -11.07 3.83
C ILE A 201 -7.21 -12.01 3.21
N PRO A 202 -7.48 -13.22 3.78
CA PRO A 202 -8.43 -14.14 3.19
C PRO A 202 -9.83 -13.56 3.01
N LYS A 203 -10.28 -12.79 3.98
CA LYS A 203 -11.57 -12.12 3.93
C LYS A 203 -11.67 -11.17 2.74
N TYR A 204 -10.65 -10.33 2.52
CA TYR A 204 -10.68 -9.36 1.43
C TYR A 204 -10.47 -9.99 0.05
N VAL A 205 -9.82 -11.13 -0.03
CA VAL A 205 -9.81 -11.95 -1.25
C VAL A 205 -11.23 -12.44 -1.57
N ASP A 206 -11.93 -13.03 -0.58
CA ASP A 206 -13.28 -13.55 -0.77
C ASP A 206 -14.30 -12.43 -1.05
N GLU A 207 -14.17 -11.27 -0.41
CA GLU A 207 -15.01 -10.10 -0.72
C GLU A 207 -14.78 -9.60 -2.16
N TYR A 208 -13.53 -9.52 -2.61
CA TYR A 208 -13.21 -9.17 -4.00
C TYR A 208 -13.82 -10.15 -5.00
N LEU A 209 -13.62 -11.44 -4.80
CA LEU A 209 -14.20 -12.48 -5.66
C LEU A 209 -15.73 -12.40 -5.71
N THR A 210 -16.38 -12.12 -4.57
CA THR A 210 -17.83 -11.91 -4.50
C THR A 210 -18.27 -10.71 -5.34
N HIS A 211 -17.52 -9.61 -5.31
CA HIS A 211 -17.82 -8.44 -6.13
C HIS A 211 -17.66 -8.72 -7.63
N VAL A 212 -16.64 -9.48 -8.01
CA VAL A 212 -16.41 -9.88 -9.41
C VAL A 212 -17.53 -10.81 -9.89
N SER A 213 -17.88 -11.84 -9.10
CA SER A 213 -18.90 -12.83 -9.49
C SER A 213 -20.31 -12.23 -9.62
N ASN A 214 -20.63 -11.23 -8.81
CA ASN A 214 -21.92 -10.54 -8.87
C ASN A 214 -22.01 -9.52 -10.01
N TYR A 215 -20.90 -9.05 -10.54
CA TYR A 215 -20.85 -7.96 -11.50
C TYR A 215 -21.68 -8.20 -12.78
N PRO A 216 -21.63 -9.38 -13.43
CA PRO A 216 -22.36 -9.61 -14.68
C PRO A 216 -23.88 -9.54 -14.57
N GLU A 217 -24.44 -9.71 -13.36
CA GLU A 217 -25.88 -9.71 -13.12
C GLU A 217 -26.43 -8.34 -12.67
N GLN A 218 -25.54 -7.34 -12.54
CA GLN A 218 -25.85 -6.01 -12.04
C GLN A 218 -26.27 -5.05 -13.17
N ASP A 219 -27.08 -4.06 -12.84
CA ASP A 219 -27.38 -2.93 -13.73
C ASP A 219 -26.29 -1.84 -13.66
N ASP A 220 -26.37 -0.85 -14.54
CA ASP A 220 -25.37 0.23 -14.64
C ASP A 220 -25.17 1.01 -13.33
N LEU A 221 -26.23 1.19 -12.53
CA LEU A 221 -26.13 1.90 -11.26
C LEU A 221 -25.43 1.02 -10.21
N ALA A 222 -25.73 -0.27 -10.18
CA ALA A 222 -25.10 -1.24 -9.31
C ALA A 222 -23.63 -1.46 -9.70
N HIS A 223 -23.27 -1.41 -10.99
CA HIS A 223 -21.88 -1.41 -11.46
C HIS A 223 -21.09 -0.26 -10.86
N LEU A 224 -21.60 0.97 -10.88
CA LEU A 224 -20.94 2.13 -10.27
C LEU A 224 -20.76 2.00 -8.75
N ALA A 225 -21.62 1.23 -8.09
CA ALA A 225 -21.51 0.95 -6.66
C ALA A 225 -20.58 -0.25 -6.33
N ASN A 226 -20.24 -1.05 -7.35
CA ASN A 226 -19.41 -2.24 -7.18
C ASN A 226 -17.92 -1.88 -7.15
N PRO A 227 -17.17 -2.20 -6.08
CA PRO A 227 -15.73 -1.93 -6.02
C PRO A 227 -14.93 -2.53 -7.18
N ALA A 228 -15.30 -3.70 -7.69
CA ALA A 228 -14.59 -4.34 -8.79
C ALA A 228 -14.57 -3.46 -10.05
N TRP A 229 -15.66 -2.72 -10.33
CA TRP A 229 -15.70 -1.77 -11.45
C TRP A 229 -14.61 -0.70 -11.33
N HIS A 230 -14.42 -0.15 -10.13
CA HIS A 230 -13.40 0.89 -9.88
C HIS A 230 -11.98 0.33 -9.89
N ILE A 231 -11.78 -0.87 -9.33
CA ILE A 231 -10.47 -1.55 -9.28
C ILE A 231 -9.96 -1.86 -10.70
N HIS A 232 -10.88 -2.19 -11.61
CA HIS A 232 -10.57 -2.57 -13.00
C HIS A 232 -10.89 -1.49 -14.03
N ALA A 233 -11.05 -0.24 -13.61
CA ALA A 233 -11.33 0.90 -14.51
C ALA A 233 -12.55 0.67 -15.45
N GLY A 234 -13.57 -0.03 -14.97
CA GLY A 234 -14.81 -0.30 -15.71
C GLY A 234 -14.88 -1.68 -16.38
N GLU A 235 -13.80 -2.44 -16.40
CA GLU A 235 -13.69 -3.73 -17.07
C GLU A 235 -13.26 -4.86 -16.10
N PRO A 236 -14.09 -5.26 -15.11
CA PRO A 236 -13.78 -6.38 -14.24
C PRO A 236 -13.64 -7.68 -15.04
N PRO A 237 -12.71 -8.58 -14.66
CA PRO A 237 -12.57 -9.87 -15.32
C PRO A 237 -13.83 -10.73 -15.11
N ALA A 238 -14.11 -11.60 -16.06
CA ALA A 238 -15.09 -12.66 -15.84
C ALA A 238 -14.54 -13.67 -14.83
N GLU A 239 -15.35 -14.04 -13.85
CA GLU A 239 -14.99 -15.13 -12.95
C GLU A 239 -15.48 -16.45 -13.54
N GLU A 240 -14.54 -17.34 -13.85
CA GLU A 240 -14.82 -18.60 -14.53
C GLU A 240 -15.16 -19.73 -13.55
N ALA A 241 -14.59 -19.72 -12.35
CA ALA A 241 -14.77 -20.75 -11.35
C ALA A 241 -14.67 -20.22 -9.92
N HIS A 242 -15.82 -19.85 -9.35
CA HIS A 242 -15.84 -19.34 -7.97
C HIS A 242 -15.57 -20.44 -6.95
N LEU A 243 -14.47 -20.30 -6.20
CA LEU A 243 -14.20 -21.06 -4.99
C LEU A 243 -13.60 -20.12 -3.96
N SER A 244 -14.18 -20.06 -2.77
CA SER A 244 -13.73 -19.20 -1.68
C SER A 244 -12.26 -19.47 -1.33
N TYR A 245 -11.47 -18.41 -1.14
CA TYR A 245 -10.08 -18.51 -0.72
C TYR A 245 -9.93 -19.19 0.64
N ASN A 246 -10.90 -19.00 1.55
CA ASN A 246 -10.95 -19.72 2.82
C ASN A 246 -11.09 -21.25 2.62
N ILE A 247 -11.83 -21.70 1.61
CA ILE A 247 -11.89 -23.14 1.27
C ILE A 247 -10.51 -23.62 0.81
N LEU A 248 -9.81 -22.89 -0.03
CA LEU A 248 -8.46 -23.25 -0.50
C LEU A 248 -7.46 -23.35 0.67
N LEU A 249 -7.49 -22.38 1.60
CA LEU A 249 -6.66 -22.42 2.80
C LEU A 249 -6.96 -23.66 3.66
N ASN A 250 -8.24 -23.99 3.83
CA ASN A 250 -8.64 -25.18 4.56
C ASN A 250 -8.20 -26.47 3.85
N LEU A 251 -8.35 -26.54 2.53
CA LEU A 251 -7.87 -27.68 1.74
C LEU A 251 -6.37 -27.87 1.88
N ALA A 252 -5.57 -26.82 1.71
CA ALA A 252 -4.12 -26.87 1.86
C ALA A 252 -3.74 -27.36 3.29
N ALA A 253 -4.45 -26.86 4.30
CA ALA A 253 -4.25 -27.25 5.69
C ALA A 253 -4.62 -28.72 5.97
N VAL A 254 -5.77 -29.19 5.46
CA VAL A 254 -6.24 -30.57 5.68
C VAL A 254 -5.40 -31.57 4.91
N CYS A 255 -5.13 -31.29 3.64
CA CYS A 255 -4.30 -32.15 2.78
C CYS A 255 -2.82 -32.14 3.20
N ASN A 256 -2.43 -31.16 4.03
CA ASN A 256 -1.06 -30.97 4.50
C ASN A 256 -0.05 -30.97 3.34
N THR A 257 -0.41 -30.35 2.22
CA THR A 257 0.35 -30.38 0.98
C THR A 257 0.88 -28.99 0.62
N GLU A 258 2.09 -28.98 0.06
CA GLU A 258 2.68 -27.83 -0.62
C GLU A 258 2.72 -28.07 -2.13
N ASP A 259 2.19 -29.20 -2.59
CA ASP A 259 2.12 -29.56 -4.00
C ASP A 259 0.79 -29.08 -4.61
N LYS A 260 0.91 -28.25 -5.63
CA LYS A 260 -0.22 -27.65 -6.34
C LYS A 260 -1.11 -28.69 -7.04
N SER A 261 -0.51 -29.73 -7.60
CA SER A 261 -1.26 -30.79 -8.29
C SER A 261 -2.14 -31.58 -7.34
N THR A 262 -1.62 -31.87 -6.16
CA THR A 262 -2.39 -32.52 -5.08
C THR A 262 -3.57 -31.63 -4.65
N LEU A 263 -3.34 -30.31 -4.49
CA LEU A 263 -4.42 -29.40 -4.11
C LEU A 263 -5.51 -29.32 -5.19
N TRP A 264 -5.13 -29.28 -6.47
CA TRP A 264 -6.05 -29.30 -7.60
C TRP A 264 -6.91 -30.58 -7.66
N HIS A 265 -6.32 -31.73 -7.30
CA HIS A 265 -7.09 -32.97 -7.21
C HIS A 265 -8.26 -32.87 -6.21
N PHE A 266 -8.08 -32.15 -5.10
CA PHE A 266 -9.18 -31.90 -4.15
C PHE A 266 -10.12 -30.79 -4.65
N ILE A 267 -9.61 -29.75 -5.31
CA ILE A 267 -10.42 -28.67 -5.90
C ILE A 267 -11.40 -29.23 -6.92
N SER A 268 -10.99 -30.17 -7.76
CA SER A 268 -11.85 -30.78 -8.79
C SER A 268 -13.08 -31.53 -8.22
N ARG A 269 -13.07 -31.90 -6.94
CA ARG A 269 -14.25 -32.45 -6.27
C ARG A 269 -15.33 -31.40 -5.96
N TYR A 270 -14.93 -30.14 -5.78
CA TYR A 270 -15.85 -29.00 -5.56
C TYR A 270 -16.22 -28.32 -6.88
N ARG A 271 -15.30 -28.31 -7.83
CA ARG A 271 -15.44 -27.69 -9.16
C ARG A 271 -14.93 -28.66 -10.24
N PRO A 272 -15.75 -29.68 -10.59
CA PRO A 272 -15.35 -30.66 -11.59
C PRO A 272 -15.14 -30.10 -13.00
N ASP A 273 -15.71 -28.93 -13.26
CA ASP A 273 -15.63 -28.18 -14.51
C ASP A 273 -14.38 -27.28 -14.61
N ALA A 274 -13.65 -27.08 -13.50
CA ALA A 274 -12.48 -26.20 -13.44
C ALA A 274 -11.18 -26.99 -13.58
N THR A 275 -10.25 -26.42 -14.37
CA THR A 275 -8.85 -26.86 -14.52
C THR A 275 -7.92 -25.66 -14.38
N PRO A 276 -6.60 -25.88 -14.15
CA PRO A 276 -5.63 -24.77 -14.13
C PRO A 276 -5.68 -23.90 -15.39
N GLU A 277 -6.00 -24.48 -16.54
CA GLU A 277 -5.99 -23.82 -17.84
C GLU A 277 -7.24 -22.95 -18.06
N ASN A 278 -8.41 -23.39 -17.59
CA ASN A 278 -9.69 -22.67 -17.80
C ASN A 278 -10.11 -21.81 -16.61
N ALA A 279 -9.40 -21.90 -15.48
CA ALA A 279 -9.66 -21.11 -14.28
C ALA A 279 -8.36 -20.47 -13.72
N PRO A 280 -7.70 -19.57 -14.49
CA PRO A 280 -6.40 -19.02 -14.12
C PRO A 280 -6.42 -18.21 -12.82
N THR A 281 -7.53 -17.58 -12.47
CA THR A 281 -7.69 -16.89 -11.18
C THR A 281 -7.65 -17.88 -10.02
N LEU A 282 -8.40 -18.97 -10.12
CA LEU A 282 -8.42 -20.04 -9.12
C LEU A 282 -7.05 -20.71 -9.01
N ASP A 283 -6.38 -20.93 -10.15
CA ASP A 283 -5.03 -21.50 -10.21
C ASP A 283 -4.01 -20.63 -9.46
N ARG A 284 -4.05 -19.31 -9.66
CA ARG A 284 -3.21 -18.34 -8.93
C ARG A 284 -3.54 -18.33 -7.44
N LEU A 285 -4.82 -18.45 -7.06
CA LEU A 285 -5.21 -18.51 -5.66
C LEU A 285 -4.71 -19.77 -4.94
N THR A 286 -4.56 -20.90 -5.65
CA THR A 286 -3.95 -22.10 -5.05
C THR A 286 -2.50 -21.89 -4.65
N GLU A 287 -1.73 -21.14 -5.44
CA GLU A 287 -0.34 -20.79 -5.11
C GLU A 287 -0.28 -19.94 -3.83
N TYR A 288 -1.12 -18.91 -3.74
CA TYR A 288 -1.21 -18.08 -2.53
C TYR A 288 -1.63 -18.90 -1.30
N ALA A 289 -2.57 -19.84 -1.46
CA ALA A 289 -3.01 -20.70 -0.36
C ALA A 289 -1.88 -21.62 0.15
N ILE A 290 -1.04 -22.12 -0.75
CA ILE A 290 0.13 -22.93 -0.39
C ILE A 290 1.17 -22.09 0.35
N GLU A 291 1.45 -20.86 -0.11
CA GLU A 291 2.37 -19.94 0.60
C GLU A 291 1.85 -19.62 2.01
N TYR A 292 0.56 -19.29 2.12
CA TYR A 292 -0.07 -19.03 3.40
C TYR A 292 0.00 -20.25 4.35
N PHE A 293 -0.31 -21.45 3.83
CA PHE A 293 -0.18 -22.70 4.58
C PHE A 293 1.25 -22.92 5.09
N ARG A 294 2.25 -22.74 4.21
CA ARG A 294 3.67 -22.93 4.54
C ARG A 294 4.12 -22.03 5.69
N ASP A 295 3.71 -20.77 5.68
CA ASP A 295 4.22 -19.78 6.62
C ASP A 295 3.39 -19.66 7.90
N PHE A 296 2.06 -19.83 7.83
CA PHE A 296 1.17 -19.56 8.97
C PHE A 296 0.52 -20.82 9.57
N VAL A 297 0.43 -21.91 8.83
CA VAL A 297 -0.26 -23.10 9.32
C VAL A 297 0.72 -24.22 9.67
N LYS A 298 1.58 -24.59 8.73
CA LYS A 298 2.51 -25.71 8.89
C LYS A 298 3.44 -25.59 10.10
N PRO A 299 4.03 -24.43 10.43
CA PRO A 299 4.94 -24.29 11.59
C PRO A 299 4.24 -24.49 12.93
N TYR A 300 2.92 -24.24 12.99
CA TYR A 300 2.13 -24.32 14.22
C TYR A 300 1.30 -25.60 14.33
N LYS A 301 1.36 -26.49 13.33
CA LYS A 301 0.68 -27.79 13.41
C LYS A 301 1.24 -28.64 14.51
N GLN A 302 0.35 -29.11 15.38
CA GLN A 302 0.70 -30.05 16.44
C GLN A 302 0.04 -31.40 16.12
N TYR A 303 0.88 -32.42 16.02
CA TYR A 303 0.41 -33.79 15.82
C TYR A 303 0.43 -34.52 17.15
N ARG A 304 -0.69 -35.11 17.55
CA ARG A 304 -0.73 -35.98 18.71
C ARG A 304 -0.05 -37.31 18.40
N THR A 305 0.56 -37.91 19.40
CA THR A 305 1.06 -39.29 19.28
C THR A 305 -0.15 -40.25 19.14
N PRO A 306 -0.15 -41.16 18.15
CA PRO A 306 -1.22 -42.13 18.00
C PRO A 306 -1.26 -43.09 19.17
N THR A 307 -2.45 -43.55 19.55
CA THR A 307 -2.61 -44.66 20.47
C THR A 307 -2.05 -45.97 19.87
N ASN A 308 -1.86 -46.99 20.68
CA ASN A 308 -1.35 -48.28 20.18
C ASN A 308 -2.26 -48.87 19.08
N ILE A 309 -3.60 -48.74 19.21
CA ILE A 309 -4.58 -49.23 18.24
C ILE A 309 -4.41 -48.45 16.91
N GLU A 310 -4.37 -47.14 16.97
CA GLU A 310 -4.19 -46.28 15.80
C GLU A 310 -2.83 -46.53 15.12
N ARG A 311 -1.77 -46.74 15.91
CA ARG A 311 -0.43 -47.06 15.39
C ARG A 311 -0.44 -48.39 14.62
N MET A 312 -1.13 -49.41 15.15
CA MET A 312 -1.24 -50.71 14.46
C MET A 312 -2.03 -50.53 13.15
N ALA A 313 -3.16 -49.84 13.19
CA ALA A 313 -3.93 -49.57 11.98
C ALA A 313 -3.16 -48.76 10.90
N LEU A 314 -2.36 -47.78 11.32
CA LEU A 314 -1.51 -47.03 10.41
C LEU A 314 -0.37 -47.90 9.81
N LEU A 315 0.21 -48.83 10.57
CA LEU A 315 1.20 -49.75 10.08
C LEU A 315 0.63 -50.75 9.07
N ASP A 316 -0.56 -51.29 9.36
CA ASP A 316 -1.31 -52.17 8.46
C ASP A 316 -1.69 -51.45 7.15
N LEU A 317 -2.13 -50.19 7.26
CA LEU A 317 -2.41 -49.35 6.09
C LEU A 317 -1.16 -49.13 5.23
N ILE A 318 -0.01 -48.84 5.87
CA ILE A 318 1.27 -48.66 5.17
C ILE A 318 1.65 -49.95 4.42
N GLU A 319 1.52 -51.10 5.07
CA GLU A 319 1.82 -52.39 4.47
C GLU A 319 0.89 -52.68 3.27
N THR A 320 -0.42 -52.45 3.45
CA THR A 320 -1.42 -52.59 2.39
C THR A 320 -1.09 -51.68 1.19
N LEU A 321 -0.88 -50.39 1.41
CA LEU A 321 -0.57 -49.45 0.34
C LEU A 321 0.77 -49.75 -0.35
N SER A 322 1.79 -50.23 0.39
CA SER A 322 3.10 -50.58 -0.17
C SER A 322 3.06 -51.82 -1.05
N ALA A 323 2.05 -52.66 -0.88
CA ALA A 323 1.84 -53.87 -1.67
C ALA A 323 1.06 -53.61 -2.97
N LEU A 324 0.44 -52.43 -3.12
CA LEU A 324 -0.32 -52.08 -4.32
C LEU A 324 0.61 -51.71 -5.47
N PRO A 325 0.21 -51.96 -6.75
CA PRO A 325 0.92 -51.49 -7.93
C PRO A 325 1.03 -49.94 -7.93
N LEU A 326 2.18 -49.38 -8.30
CA LEU A 326 2.43 -47.93 -8.34
C LEU A 326 1.55 -47.19 -9.34
N ASP A 327 1.00 -47.89 -10.32
CA ASP A 327 0.12 -47.36 -11.37
C ASP A 327 -1.38 -47.62 -11.09
N MET A 328 -1.73 -48.06 -9.88
CA MET A 328 -3.12 -48.32 -9.52
C MET A 328 -3.91 -47.01 -9.39
N GLU A 329 -5.01 -46.91 -10.11
CA GLU A 329 -5.94 -45.78 -10.06
C GLU A 329 -6.62 -45.65 -8.70
N ALA A 330 -7.04 -44.43 -8.34
CA ALA A 330 -7.64 -44.10 -7.03
C ALA A 330 -8.88 -44.96 -6.69
N GLU A 331 -9.69 -45.32 -7.71
CA GLU A 331 -10.86 -46.19 -7.57
C GLU A 331 -10.47 -47.62 -7.18
N GLY A 332 -9.29 -48.10 -7.57
CA GLY A 332 -8.76 -49.39 -7.17
C GLY A 332 -8.16 -49.41 -5.77
N ILE A 333 -7.61 -48.26 -5.32
CA ILE A 333 -7.00 -48.09 -4.00
C ILE A 333 -8.07 -47.98 -2.90
N GLN A 334 -9.14 -47.25 -3.17
CA GLN A 334 -10.19 -46.95 -2.15
C GLN A 334 -10.79 -48.19 -1.49
N PRO A 335 -11.17 -49.26 -2.20
CA PRO A 335 -11.71 -50.49 -1.58
C PRO A 335 -10.70 -51.27 -0.72
N GLN A 336 -9.40 -50.99 -0.86
CA GLN A 336 -8.33 -51.65 -0.08
C GLN A 336 -8.12 -50.97 1.28
N ILE A 337 -8.59 -49.71 1.42
CA ILE A 337 -8.42 -48.91 2.62
C ILE A 337 -9.64 -49.01 3.53
N TYR A 338 -10.84 -49.31 3.00
CA TYR A 338 -12.11 -49.43 3.70
C TYR A 338 -12.60 -50.90 3.72
#